data_a972ac60ecda83813e6e6caf99fe0786
#
_entry.id   a972ac60ecda83813e6e6caf99fe0786
#
_cell.length_a   1.000
_cell.length_b   1.000
_cell.length_c   1.000
_cell.angle_alpha   90.00
_cell.angle_beta   90.00
_cell.angle_gamma   90.00
#
_symmetry.space_group_name_H-M   'P 1'
#
loop_
_entity.id
_entity.type
_entity.pdbx_description
1 polymer ?
#
loop_
_entity_poly.entity_id
_entity_poly.type
_entity_poly.pdbx_seq_one_letter_code
_entity_poly.pdbx_strand_id
1 'polypeptide(L)'
;MSSPIPEEFADFLSAKTSIVLPISSLSAMYFVYGFYILLFGAYIYTNFSRQRPVGEQPNSRLYLSLTLTLFVLATVYVVAYTIEVVSRSIVFFTVLETRNYRLLVNYLLHDSEKTVVFTLEDMSSVLLNIAADWMLIHRCYVIWSSKKRVGVPLVVASLGTNALGLIAAIIQAVAIADTSTDSAHSLYLLGNTLNAGYLISSAIVNSLITLLTAGRIWWTHRQVRDHGVHSSDRLVQRVSVIILESGILYPIAIIVNLIVVNSTDGVPPPFDMAPIVVLVAGIAPTMIIVRAKLGSNVGSLQDQVSDIRFTSHQAHREGRSQTHVYSIGNLSVATRDIEGEYEDRTGMHREAKEAIAV
;
A
#
# COMPACT_ATOMS: atom_id res chain seq x y z
N MET A 1 1.68 -19.34 53.21
CA MET A 1 0.68 -20.07 52.42
C MET A 1 0.09 -19.12 51.44
N SER A 2 0.41 -19.25 50.16
CA SER A 2 -0.11 -18.40 49.10
C SER A 2 -1.54 -18.80 48.81
N SER A 3 -2.51 -17.88 49.01
CA SER A 3 -3.89 -18.11 48.56
C SER A 3 -3.86 -18.42 47.06
N PRO A 4 -4.55 -19.47 46.61
CA PRO A 4 -4.62 -19.77 45.17
C PRO A 4 -5.20 -18.57 44.42
N ILE A 5 -4.73 -18.34 43.20
CA ILE A 5 -5.30 -17.36 42.30
C ILE A 5 -6.78 -17.76 42.09
N PRO A 6 -7.76 -16.86 42.26
CA PRO A 6 -9.14 -17.20 41.94
C PRO A 6 -9.22 -17.75 40.51
N GLU A 7 -9.98 -18.84 40.31
CA GLU A 7 -10.10 -19.51 39.00
C GLU A 7 -10.52 -18.57 37.88
N GLU A 8 -11.33 -17.54 38.17
CA GLU A 8 -11.78 -16.52 37.25
C GLU A 8 -10.65 -15.69 36.62
N PHE A 9 -9.49 -15.54 37.30
CA PHE A 9 -8.34 -14.76 36.83
C PHE A 9 -7.16 -15.60 36.38
N ALA A 10 -7.24 -16.92 36.49
CA ALA A 10 -6.12 -17.84 36.25
C ALA A 10 -5.65 -17.74 34.77
N ASP A 11 -6.57 -17.62 33.82
CA ASP A 11 -6.26 -17.55 32.40
C ASP A 11 -5.61 -16.21 32.01
N PHE A 12 -6.03 -15.11 32.61
CA PHE A 12 -5.47 -13.77 32.37
C PHE A 12 -4.07 -13.60 33.00
N LEU A 13 -3.85 -14.25 34.13
CA LEU A 13 -2.62 -14.11 34.94
C LEU A 13 -1.59 -15.22 34.68
N SER A 14 -1.71 -15.95 33.58
CA SER A 14 -0.68 -16.91 33.18
C SER A 14 0.59 -16.18 32.68
N ALA A 15 1.78 -16.75 32.94
CA ALA A 15 3.04 -16.21 32.41
C ALA A 15 3.02 -16.09 30.87
N LYS A 16 2.30 -16.99 30.20
CA LYS A 16 2.12 -16.98 28.76
C LYS A 16 1.36 -15.72 28.30
N THR A 17 0.26 -15.38 28.94
CA THR A 17 -0.59 -14.23 28.59
C THR A 17 0.02 -12.90 29.02
N SER A 18 0.71 -12.86 30.18
CA SER A 18 1.23 -11.62 30.76
C SER A 18 2.59 -11.21 30.19
N ILE A 19 3.42 -12.15 29.70
CA ILE A 19 4.79 -11.86 29.27
C ILE A 19 5.03 -12.31 27.82
N VAL A 20 4.76 -13.60 27.51
CA VAL A 20 5.15 -14.16 26.21
C VAL A 20 4.32 -13.54 25.08
N LEU A 21 3.01 -13.48 25.22
CA LEU A 21 2.10 -12.94 24.21
C LEU A 21 2.38 -11.47 23.87
N PRO A 22 2.54 -10.54 24.83
CA PRO A 22 2.92 -9.15 24.55
C PRO A 22 4.26 -9.03 23.81
N ILE A 23 5.30 -9.72 24.27
CA ILE A 23 6.63 -9.63 23.66
C ILE A 23 6.61 -10.20 22.24
N SER A 24 5.99 -11.34 22.01
CA SER A 24 5.92 -11.95 20.68
C SER A 24 5.08 -11.12 19.71
N SER A 25 3.95 -10.56 20.16
CA SER A 25 3.07 -9.71 19.36
C SER A 25 3.76 -8.39 18.95
N LEU A 26 4.40 -7.71 19.91
CA LEU A 26 5.16 -6.49 19.62
C LEU A 26 6.35 -6.77 18.69
N SER A 27 7.08 -7.87 18.91
CA SER A 27 8.21 -8.23 18.05
C SER A 27 7.78 -8.49 16.62
N ALA A 28 6.71 -9.24 16.42
CA ALA A 28 6.15 -9.52 15.10
C ALA A 28 5.62 -8.24 14.42
N MET A 29 4.90 -7.41 15.17
CA MET A 29 4.39 -6.13 14.67
C MET A 29 5.53 -5.19 14.25
N TYR A 30 6.56 -5.00 15.09
CA TYR A 30 7.67 -4.13 14.76
C TYR A 30 8.52 -4.64 13.60
N PHE A 31 8.64 -5.97 13.44
CA PHE A 31 9.29 -6.55 12.27
C PHE A 31 8.56 -6.16 10.97
N VAL A 32 7.24 -6.34 10.94
CA VAL A 32 6.41 -5.98 9.78
C VAL A 32 6.39 -4.45 9.57
N TYR A 33 6.33 -3.67 10.64
CA TYR A 33 6.39 -2.22 10.57
C TYR A 33 7.74 -1.71 10.03
N GLY A 34 8.86 -2.34 10.43
CA GLY A 34 10.18 -2.05 9.88
C GLY A 34 10.24 -2.29 8.36
N PHE A 35 9.65 -3.37 7.89
CA PHE A 35 9.48 -3.61 6.45
C PHE A 35 8.64 -2.51 5.78
N TYR A 36 7.58 -2.03 6.44
CA TYR A 36 6.75 -0.95 5.92
C TYR A 36 7.51 0.38 5.83
N ILE A 37 8.35 0.70 6.82
CA ILE A 37 9.24 1.89 6.77
C ILE A 37 10.18 1.81 5.57
N LEU A 38 10.82 0.67 5.31
CA LEU A 38 11.69 0.48 4.16
C LEU A 38 10.94 0.65 2.83
N LEU A 39 9.73 0.10 2.75
CA LEU A 39 8.87 0.21 1.57
C LEU A 39 8.43 1.67 1.32
N PHE A 40 8.06 2.38 2.39
CA PHE A 40 7.72 3.80 2.32
C PHE A 40 8.94 4.65 1.92
N GLY A 41 10.12 4.37 2.49
CA GLY A 41 11.38 5.01 2.11
C GLY A 41 11.71 4.80 0.64
N ALA A 42 11.57 3.57 0.13
CA ALA A 42 11.74 3.27 -1.29
C ALA A 42 10.74 4.03 -2.17
N TYR A 43 9.48 4.17 -1.73
CA TYR A 43 8.48 4.97 -2.42
C TYR A 43 8.87 6.44 -2.51
N ILE A 44 9.28 7.03 -1.39
CA ILE A 44 9.73 8.42 -1.31
C ILE A 44 10.96 8.62 -2.20
N TYR A 45 11.97 7.76 -2.09
CA TYR A 45 13.18 7.82 -2.91
C TYR A 45 12.85 7.80 -4.41
N THR A 46 12.01 6.87 -4.86
CA THR A 46 11.62 6.77 -6.28
C THR A 46 10.79 7.95 -6.75
N ASN A 47 10.08 8.65 -5.84
CA ASN A 47 9.26 9.81 -6.18
C ASN A 47 10.07 11.11 -6.26
N PHE A 48 11.10 11.27 -5.41
CA PHE A 48 11.92 12.49 -5.35
C PHE A 48 13.19 12.43 -6.21
N SER A 49 13.77 11.25 -6.42
CA SER A 49 15.01 11.07 -7.20
C SER A 49 14.81 11.28 -8.71
N ARG A 50 13.58 11.36 -9.17
CA ARG A 50 13.28 11.58 -10.59
C ARG A 50 13.19 13.08 -10.88
N GLN A 51 14.15 13.63 -11.61
CA GLN A 51 13.98 14.87 -12.37
C GLN A 51 12.75 14.65 -13.29
N ARG A 52 11.70 15.45 -13.09
CA ARG A 52 10.40 15.31 -13.73
C ARG A 52 10.54 15.22 -15.25
N PRO A 53 10.21 14.11 -15.92
CA PRO A 53 10.01 14.17 -17.37
C PRO A 53 8.78 15.04 -17.63
N VAL A 54 8.88 15.89 -18.64
CA VAL A 54 7.80 16.72 -19.17
C VAL A 54 6.67 15.78 -19.59
N GLY A 55 5.60 15.69 -18.76
CA GLY A 55 4.47 14.78 -18.96
C GLY A 55 3.96 14.21 -17.63
N GLU A 56 3.78 15.06 -16.59
CA GLU A 56 3.22 14.61 -15.29
C GLU A 56 1.89 13.89 -15.48
N GLN A 57 1.83 12.64 -15.04
CA GLN A 57 0.53 11.97 -14.84
C GLN A 57 -0.26 12.80 -13.81
N PRO A 58 -1.49 13.25 -14.14
CA PRO A 58 -2.27 14.18 -13.32
C PRO A 58 -2.57 13.67 -11.90
N ASN A 59 -2.38 12.41 -11.61
CA ASN A 59 -2.73 11.76 -10.35
C ASN A 59 -1.52 11.49 -9.41
N SER A 60 -0.31 11.94 -9.73
CA SER A 60 0.89 11.67 -8.92
C SER A 60 0.77 12.23 -7.49
N ARG A 61 0.19 13.42 -7.33
CA ARG A 61 -0.02 14.07 -6.03
C ARG A 61 -1.04 13.31 -5.16
N LEU A 62 -2.09 12.77 -5.77
CA LEU A 62 -3.10 11.99 -5.06
C LEU A 62 -2.49 10.70 -4.48
N TYR A 63 -1.70 9.97 -5.27
CA TYR A 63 -1.03 8.77 -4.77
C TYR A 63 0.02 9.07 -3.70
N LEU A 64 0.73 10.20 -3.79
CA LEU A 64 1.66 10.63 -2.75
C LEU A 64 0.90 10.93 -1.44
N SER A 65 -0.19 11.70 -1.51
CA SER A 65 -1.01 12.03 -0.35
C SER A 65 -1.59 10.77 0.30
N LEU A 66 -2.18 9.86 -0.49
CA LEU A 66 -2.75 8.63 0.04
C LEU A 66 -1.68 7.71 0.68
N THR A 67 -0.52 7.56 0.05
CA THR A 67 0.57 6.76 0.62
C THR A 67 1.09 7.36 1.92
N LEU A 68 1.21 8.70 1.98
CA LEU A 68 1.59 9.40 3.21
C LEU A 68 0.53 9.21 4.30
N THR A 69 -0.76 9.34 3.96
CA THR A 69 -1.88 9.11 4.90
C THR A 69 -1.85 7.70 5.45
N LEU A 70 -1.66 6.68 4.59
CA LEU A 70 -1.55 5.29 5.00
C LEU A 70 -0.38 5.08 5.98
N PHE A 71 0.78 5.67 5.69
CA PHE A 71 1.94 5.55 6.56
C PHE A 71 1.74 6.22 7.92
N VAL A 72 1.15 7.42 7.94
CA VAL A 72 0.84 8.15 9.19
C VAL A 72 -0.18 7.37 10.02
N LEU A 73 -1.27 6.88 9.43
CA LEU A 73 -2.28 6.10 10.14
C LEU A 73 -1.72 4.78 10.68
N ALA A 74 -0.87 4.08 9.91
CA ALA A 74 -0.17 2.89 10.38
C ALA A 74 0.77 3.19 11.56
N THR A 75 1.46 4.34 11.54
CA THR A 75 2.31 4.77 12.65
C THR A 75 1.48 5.07 13.91
N VAL A 76 0.36 5.78 13.77
CA VAL A 76 -0.58 6.05 14.88
C VAL A 76 -1.09 4.74 15.47
N TYR A 77 -1.50 3.79 14.62
CA TYR A 77 -1.93 2.46 15.04
C TYR A 77 -0.85 1.72 15.84
N VAL A 78 0.40 1.66 15.32
CA VAL A 78 1.52 0.98 15.98
C VAL A 78 1.82 1.60 17.36
N VAL A 79 1.78 2.92 17.46
CA VAL A 79 1.99 3.63 18.74
C VAL A 79 0.86 3.32 19.71
N ALA A 80 -0.40 3.41 19.29
CA ALA A 80 -1.56 3.13 20.14
C ALA A 80 -1.54 1.67 20.63
N TYR A 81 -1.36 0.69 19.74
CA TYR A 81 -1.24 -0.72 20.10
C TYR A 81 -0.08 -0.98 21.07
N THR A 82 1.07 -0.32 20.88
CA THR A 82 2.21 -0.46 21.80
C THR A 82 1.86 0.04 23.20
N ILE A 83 1.22 1.21 23.31
CA ILE A 83 0.80 1.77 24.61
C ILE A 83 -0.20 0.82 25.28
N GLU A 84 -1.19 0.31 24.53
CA GLU A 84 -2.21 -0.62 25.04
C GLU A 84 -1.55 -1.89 25.60
N VAL A 85 -0.71 -2.56 24.82
CA VAL A 85 -0.05 -3.82 25.19
C VAL A 85 0.90 -3.63 26.37
N VAL A 86 1.69 -2.56 26.39
CA VAL A 86 2.62 -2.28 27.49
C VAL A 86 1.87 -1.95 28.78
N SER A 87 0.85 -1.07 28.74
CA SER A 87 0.05 -0.72 29.91
C SER A 87 -0.65 -1.96 30.52
N ARG A 88 -1.26 -2.79 29.66
CA ARG A 88 -1.87 -4.06 30.06
C ARG A 88 -0.85 -4.99 30.71
N SER A 89 0.35 -5.13 30.14
CA SER A 89 1.41 -5.98 30.68
C SER A 89 1.91 -5.51 32.05
N ILE A 90 2.06 -4.20 32.24
CA ILE A 90 2.47 -3.61 33.53
C ILE A 90 1.41 -3.89 34.60
N VAL A 91 0.13 -3.71 34.28
CA VAL A 91 -0.96 -3.97 35.24
C VAL A 91 -0.99 -5.45 35.60
N PHE A 92 -0.94 -6.38 34.63
CA PHE A 92 -0.95 -7.81 34.89
C PHE A 92 0.26 -8.27 35.72
N PHE A 93 1.45 -7.76 35.40
CA PHE A 93 2.66 -8.05 36.17
C PHE A 93 2.57 -7.55 37.63
N THR A 94 2.09 -6.30 37.83
CA THR A 94 1.93 -5.70 39.14
C THR A 94 0.90 -6.47 39.98
N VAL A 95 -0.19 -6.93 39.37
CA VAL A 95 -1.20 -7.77 40.04
C VAL A 95 -0.62 -9.12 40.46
N LEU A 96 0.21 -9.75 39.60
CA LEU A 96 0.88 -11.01 39.92
C LEU A 96 1.85 -10.86 41.10
N GLU A 97 2.62 -9.75 41.13
CA GLU A 97 3.60 -9.47 42.20
C GLU A 97 2.93 -9.10 43.51
N THR A 98 1.99 -8.14 43.49
CA THR A 98 1.36 -7.58 44.70
C THR A 98 0.16 -8.40 45.18
N ARG A 99 -0.39 -9.29 44.36
CA ARG A 99 -1.65 -10.01 44.58
C ARG A 99 -2.85 -9.08 44.88
N ASN A 100 -2.77 -7.84 44.39
CA ASN A 100 -3.82 -6.85 44.58
C ASN A 100 -4.77 -6.86 43.36
N TYR A 101 -5.77 -7.74 43.40
CA TYR A 101 -6.76 -7.89 42.31
C TYR A 101 -7.62 -6.64 42.12
N ARG A 102 -7.66 -5.69 43.09
CA ARG A 102 -8.38 -4.42 42.90
C ARG A 102 -7.77 -3.58 41.78
N LEU A 103 -6.45 -3.66 41.54
CA LEU A 103 -5.81 -2.98 40.43
C LEU A 103 -6.33 -3.51 39.09
N LEU A 104 -6.46 -4.84 38.98
CA LEU A 104 -7.01 -5.47 37.77
C LEU A 104 -8.45 -5.06 37.51
N VAL A 105 -9.29 -5.13 38.54
CA VAL A 105 -10.69 -4.74 38.47
C VAL A 105 -10.82 -3.26 38.09
N ASN A 106 -10.03 -2.37 38.68
CA ASN A 106 -10.06 -0.95 38.34
C ASN A 106 -9.63 -0.70 36.89
N TYR A 107 -8.56 -1.36 36.43
CA TYR A 107 -8.11 -1.28 35.04
C TYR A 107 -9.17 -1.78 34.06
N LEU A 108 -9.83 -2.90 34.38
CA LEU A 108 -10.86 -3.47 33.51
C LEU A 108 -12.13 -2.64 33.46
N LEU A 109 -12.57 -2.04 34.58
CA LEU A 109 -13.88 -1.42 34.70
C LEU A 109 -13.87 0.10 34.54
N HIS A 110 -12.81 0.82 34.94
CA HIS A 110 -12.86 2.26 35.10
C HIS A 110 -11.67 3.02 34.48
N ASP A 111 -10.81 2.37 33.72
CA ASP A 111 -9.64 3.02 33.16
C ASP A 111 -9.97 3.77 31.86
N SER A 112 -10.07 5.10 31.97
CA SER A 112 -10.32 5.97 30.83
C SER A 112 -9.16 6.01 29.83
N GLU A 113 -7.91 5.84 30.29
CA GLU A 113 -6.73 5.83 29.41
C GLU A 113 -6.77 4.61 28.49
N LYS A 114 -7.11 3.44 29.05
CA LYS A 114 -7.35 2.20 28.26
C LYS A 114 -8.37 2.43 27.16
N THR A 115 -9.50 3.04 27.50
CA THR A 115 -10.61 3.29 26.56
C THR A 115 -10.18 4.23 25.43
N VAL A 116 -9.46 5.29 25.74
CA VAL A 116 -8.95 6.26 24.74
C VAL A 116 -7.95 5.59 23.79
N VAL A 117 -6.98 4.83 24.33
CA VAL A 117 -5.95 4.17 23.55
C VAL A 117 -6.55 3.11 22.64
N PHE A 118 -7.45 2.28 23.18
CA PHE A 118 -8.17 1.26 22.38
C PHE A 118 -9.02 1.91 21.26
N THR A 119 -9.74 2.99 21.57
CA THR A 119 -10.55 3.70 20.58
C THR A 119 -9.66 4.30 19.47
N LEU A 120 -8.49 4.87 19.84
CA LEU A 120 -7.54 5.42 18.87
C LEU A 120 -6.96 4.33 17.97
N GLU A 121 -6.64 3.17 18.54
CA GLU A 121 -6.16 2.01 17.81
C GLU A 121 -7.20 1.54 16.78
N ASP A 122 -8.42 1.27 17.23
CA ASP A 122 -9.48 0.71 16.40
C ASP A 122 -9.91 1.71 15.29
N MET A 123 -10.07 2.99 15.64
CA MET A 123 -10.37 4.05 14.67
C MET A 123 -9.26 4.23 13.63
N SER A 124 -7.98 4.19 14.03
CA SER A 124 -6.86 4.31 13.09
C SER A 124 -6.81 3.12 12.13
N SER A 125 -7.15 1.92 12.58
CA SER A 125 -7.28 0.70 11.76
C SER A 125 -8.35 0.87 10.68
N VAL A 126 -9.56 1.31 11.05
CA VAL A 126 -10.67 1.50 10.10
C VAL A 126 -10.34 2.62 9.10
N LEU A 127 -9.79 3.75 9.56
CA LEU A 127 -9.38 4.85 8.68
C LEU A 127 -8.28 4.44 7.70
N LEU A 128 -7.33 3.60 8.14
CA LEU A 128 -6.28 3.03 7.29
C LEU A 128 -6.91 2.17 6.20
N ASN A 129 -7.87 1.32 6.53
CA ASN A 129 -8.58 0.49 5.56
C ASN A 129 -9.37 1.33 4.54
N ILE A 130 -10.05 2.40 4.99
CA ILE A 130 -10.74 3.36 4.10
C ILE A 130 -9.75 3.97 3.09
N ALA A 131 -8.59 4.42 3.55
CA ALA A 131 -7.57 5.01 2.68
C ALA A 131 -6.98 3.98 1.70
N ALA A 132 -6.78 2.72 2.15
CA ALA A 132 -6.32 1.61 1.31
C ALA A 132 -7.34 1.26 0.23
N ASP A 133 -8.61 1.10 0.60
CA ASP A 133 -9.71 0.83 -0.33
C ASP A 133 -9.84 1.94 -1.38
N TRP A 134 -9.78 3.20 -0.95
CA TRP A 134 -9.84 4.34 -1.86
C TRP A 134 -8.72 4.30 -2.90
N MET A 135 -7.51 3.97 -2.48
CA MET A 135 -6.36 3.83 -3.38
C MET A 135 -6.57 2.72 -4.40
N LEU A 136 -7.05 1.55 -3.96
CA LEU A 136 -7.30 0.39 -4.82
C LEU A 136 -8.45 0.64 -5.80
N ILE A 137 -9.56 1.23 -5.34
CA ILE A 137 -10.73 1.57 -6.17
C ILE A 137 -10.35 2.61 -7.22
N HIS A 138 -9.61 3.67 -6.85
CA HIS A 138 -9.16 4.69 -7.79
C HIS A 138 -8.31 4.07 -8.90
N ARG A 139 -7.41 3.14 -8.58
CA ARG A 139 -6.61 2.41 -9.58
C ARG A 139 -7.47 1.55 -10.48
N CYS A 140 -8.38 0.77 -9.91
CA CYS A 140 -9.32 -0.04 -10.67
C CYS A 140 -10.10 0.83 -11.66
N TYR A 141 -10.64 1.96 -11.18
CA TYR A 141 -11.40 2.91 -12.01
C TYR A 141 -10.59 3.46 -13.19
N VAL A 142 -9.34 3.86 -12.97
CA VAL A 142 -8.44 4.35 -14.04
C VAL A 142 -8.13 3.24 -15.05
N ILE A 143 -7.85 2.02 -14.61
CA ILE A 143 -7.54 0.87 -15.48
C ILE A 143 -8.75 0.47 -16.34
N TRP A 144 -9.98 0.66 -15.83
CA TRP A 144 -11.22 0.44 -16.58
C TRP A 144 -11.61 1.63 -17.48
N SER A 145 -10.66 2.54 -17.79
CA SER A 145 -10.89 3.73 -18.63
C SER A 145 -12.03 4.60 -18.08
N SER A 146 -12.07 4.78 -16.76
CA SER A 146 -13.04 5.61 -16.04
C SER A 146 -14.52 5.20 -16.25
N LYS A 147 -14.78 3.91 -16.47
CA LYS A 147 -16.15 3.41 -16.62
C LYS A 147 -16.90 3.42 -15.28
N LYS A 148 -17.86 4.34 -15.12
CA LYS A 148 -18.68 4.49 -13.90
C LYS A 148 -19.41 3.20 -13.49
N ARG A 149 -19.80 2.34 -14.46
CA ARG A 149 -20.49 1.06 -14.20
C ARG A 149 -19.67 0.08 -13.33
N VAL A 150 -18.35 0.18 -13.34
CA VAL A 150 -17.47 -0.66 -12.50
C VAL A 150 -17.08 0.06 -11.22
N GLY A 151 -16.75 1.35 -11.28
CA GLY A 151 -16.32 2.12 -10.12
C GLY A 151 -17.42 2.31 -9.08
N VAL A 152 -18.66 2.64 -9.48
CA VAL A 152 -19.75 2.93 -8.55
C VAL A 152 -20.11 1.73 -7.65
N PRO A 153 -20.29 0.50 -8.15
CA PRO A 153 -20.55 -0.65 -7.27
C PRO A 153 -19.42 -0.91 -6.27
N LEU A 154 -18.16 -0.73 -6.66
CA LEU A 154 -17.01 -0.92 -5.77
C LEU A 154 -16.98 0.14 -4.65
N VAL A 155 -17.26 1.40 -4.99
CA VAL A 155 -17.37 2.48 -4.00
C VAL A 155 -18.50 2.19 -3.02
N VAL A 156 -19.68 1.79 -3.49
CA VAL A 156 -20.83 1.46 -2.63
C VAL A 156 -20.51 0.27 -1.72
N ALA A 157 -19.89 -0.79 -2.24
CA ALA A 157 -19.49 -1.95 -1.45
C ALA A 157 -18.47 -1.57 -0.37
N SER A 158 -17.43 -0.80 -0.72
CA SER A 158 -16.42 -0.33 0.24
C SER A 158 -17.02 0.60 1.29
N LEU A 159 -17.91 1.52 0.91
CA LEU A 159 -18.60 2.38 1.86
C LEU A 159 -19.45 1.57 2.85
N GLY A 160 -20.18 0.56 2.37
CA GLY A 160 -20.96 -0.34 3.23
C GLY A 160 -20.08 -1.11 4.21
N THR A 161 -18.99 -1.69 3.72
CA THR A 161 -18.01 -2.40 4.56
C THR A 161 -17.38 -1.49 5.61
N ASN A 162 -16.92 -0.31 5.22
CA ASN A 162 -16.28 0.63 6.14
C ASN A 162 -17.26 1.26 7.14
N ALA A 163 -18.52 1.45 6.75
CA ALA A 163 -19.59 1.85 7.69
C ALA A 163 -19.81 0.78 8.75
N LEU A 164 -19.83 -0.51 8.38
CA LEU A 164 -19.90 -1.62 9.32
C LEU A 164 -18.72 -1.62 10.29
N GLY A 165 -17.48 -1.36 9.79
CA GLY A 165 -16.28 -1.23 10.63
C GLY A 165 -16.38 -0.08 11.64
N LEU A 166 -16.83 1.10 11.19
CA LEU A 166 -17.03 2.25 12.09
C LEU A 166 -18.09 1.97 13.16
N ILE A 167 -19.20 1.33 12.80
CA ILE A 167 -20.25 0.94 13.77
C ILE A 167 -19.67 -0.05 14.79
N ALA A 168 -18.92 -1.06 14.34
CA ALA A 168 -18.28 -2.02 15.22
C ALA A 168 -17.33 -1.35 16.21
N ALA A 169 -16.48 -0.44 15.72
CA ALA A 169 -15.51 0.31 16.53
C ALA A 169 -16.20 1.19 17.59
N ILE A 170 -17.28 1.90 17.22
CA ILE A 170 -18.05 2.71 18.16
C ILE A 170 -18.71 1.83 19.24
N ILE A 171 -19.30 0.70 18.85
CA ILE A 171 -19.94 -0.23 19.79
C ILE A 171 -18.90 -0.81 20.76
N GLN A 172 -17.72 -1.19 20.28
CA GLN A 172 -16.63 -1.68 21.12
C GLN A 172 -16.10 -0.60 22.07
N ALA A 173 -15.90 0.63 21.59
CA ALA A 173 -15.48 1.74 22.41
C ALA A 173 -16.44 2.03 23.57
N VAL A 174 -17.75 2.03 23.27
CA VAL A 174 -18.81 2.21 24.30
C VAL A 174 -18.84 1.04 25.29
N ALA A 175 -18.69 -0.20 24.80
CA ALA A 175 -18.68 -1.39 25.65
C ALA A 175 -17.46 -1.44 26.59
N ILE A 176 -16.29 -0.94 26.15
CA ILE A 176 -15.06 -0.91 26.95
C ILE A 176 -15.05 0.26 27.93
N ALA A 177 -15.78 1.34 27.64
CA ALA A 177 -15.84 2.51 28.52
C ALA A 177 -16.52 2.21 29.86
N ASP A 178 -17.49 1.31 29.90
CA ASP A 178 -18.19 0.90 31.12
C ASP A 178 -18.51 -0.59 31.06
N THR A 179 -17.63 -1.42 31.58
CA THR A 179 -17.78 -2.89 31.61
C THR A 179 -18.52 -3.38 32.87
N SER A 180 -19.07 -2.48 33.69
CA SER A 180 -19.69 -2.83 34.98
C SER A 180 -21.06 -3.49 34.86
N THR A 181 -21.72 -3.43 33.68
CA THR A 181 -23.09 -3.90 33.46
C THR A 181 -23.15 -5.13 32.55
N ASP A 182 -24.12 -6.04 32.79
CA ASP A 182 -24.34 -7.20 31.91
C ASP A 182 -24.67 -6.78 30.46
N SER A 183 -25.28 -5.59 30.31
CA SER A 183 -25.53 -5.01 28.98
C SER A 183 -24.25 -4.63 28.25
N ALA A 184 -23.20 -4.19 28.95
CA ALA A 184 -21.91 -3.86 28.32
C ALA A 184 -21.20 -5.12 27.80
N HIS A 185 -21.30 -6.25 28.53
CA HIS A 185 -20.76 -7.51 28.06
C HIS A 185 -21.46 -7.99 26.77
N SER A 186 -22.80 -7.91 26.72
CA SER A 186 -23.54 -8.26 25.49
C SER A 186 -23.21 -7.32 24.32
N LEU A 187 -22.99 -6.03 24.61
CA LEU A 187 -22.57 -5.02 23.63
C LEU A 187 -21.16 -5.30 23.09
N TYR A 188 -20.24 -5.71 23.96
CA TYR A 188 -18.88 -6.13 23.56
C TYR A 188 -18.92 -7.34 22.61
N LEU A 189 -19.71 -8.37 22.93
CA LEU A 189 -19.88 -9.54 22.06
C LEU A 189 -20.49 -9.16 20.70
N LEU A 190 -21.47 -8.26 20.69
CA LEU A 190 -22.03 -7.72 19.46
C LEU A 190 -20.97 -6.98 18.63
N GLY A 191 -20.20 -6.10 19.27
CA GLY A 191 -19.13 -5.36 18.62
C GLY A 191 -18.07 -6.28 18.00
N ASN A 192 -17.69 -7.33 18.70
CA ASN A 192 -16.76 -8.33 18.21
C ASN A 192 -17.31 -9.12 17.01
N THR A 193 -18.59 -9.50 17.05
CA THR A 193 -19.26 -10.16 15.93
C THR A 193 -19.35 -9.27 14.70
N LEU A 194 -19.65 -7.97 14.89
CA LEU A 194 -19.68 -6.99 13.81
C LEU A 194 -18.30 -6.76 13.23
N ASN A 195 -17.26 -6.72 14.06
CA ASN A 195 -15.88 -6.60 13.63
C ASN A 195 -15.42 -7.82 12.80
N ALA A 196 -15.78 -9.04 13.21
CA ALA A 196 -15.53 -10.23 12.39
C ALA A 196 -16.25 -10.14 11.02
N GLY A 197 -17.50 -9.70 11.00
CA GLY A 197 -18.26 -9.43 9.78
C GLY A 197 -17.59 -8.36 8.88
N TYR A 198 -17.08 -7.29 9.48
CA TYR A 198 -16.32 -6.25 8.81
C TYR A 198 -15.04 -6.82 8.16
N LEU A 199 -14.23 -7.59 8.87
CA LEU A 199 -13.01 -8.19 8.35
C LEU A 199 -13.29 -9.11 7.16
N ILE A 200 -14.31 -9.98 7.26
CA ILE A 200 -14.72 -10.88 6.16
C ILE A 200 -15.17 -10.07 4.94
N SER A 201 -16.01 -9.07 5.15
CA SER A 201 -16.53 -8.22 4.07
C SER A 201 -15.41 -7.43 3.41
N SER A 202 -14.48 -6.90 4.19
CA SER A 202 -13.28 -6.19 3.69
C SER A 202 -12.39 -7.12 2.85
N ALA A 203 -12.15 -8.36 3.29
CA ALA A 203 -11.41 -9.35 2.51
C ALA A 203 -12.07 -9.64 1.16
N ILE A 204 -13.39 -9.79 1.14
CA ILE A 204 -14.16 -10.04 -0.10
C ILE A 204 -14.05 -8.84 -1.05
N VAL A 205 -14.29 -7.63 -0.56
CA VAL A 205 -14.24 -6.40 -1.38
C VAL A 205 -12.85 -6.19 -1.95
N ASN A 206 -11.79 -6.32 -1.14
CA ASN A 206 -10.41 -6.18 -1.59
C ASN A 206 -10.01 -7.26 -2.60
N SER A 207 -10.46 -8.50 -2.41
CA SER A 207 -10.26 -9.59 -3.39
C SER A 207 -10.94 -9.27 -4.72
N LEU A 208 -12.18 -8.78 -4.69
CA LEU A 208 -12.92 -8.40 -5.90
C LEU A 208 -12.22 -7.25 -6.65
N ILE A 209 -11.78 -6.19 -5.95
CA ILE A 209 -11.05 -5.07 -6.56
C ILE A 209 -9.77 -5.57 -7.23
N THR A 210 -9.02 -6.43 -6.55
CA THR A 210 -7.76 -7.00 -7.06
C THR A 210 -8.00 -7.87 -8.29
N LEU A 211 -8.99 -8.77 -8.25
CA LEU A 211 -9.35 -9.64 -9.38
C LEU A 211 -9.84 -8.84 -10.60
N LEU A 212 -10.68 -7.82 -10.38
CA LEU A 212 -11.16 -6.95 -11.47
C LEU A 212 -10.02 -6.16 -12.10
N THR A 213 -9.08 -5.67 -11.28
CA THR A 213 -7.92 -4.91 -11.74
C THR A 213 -6.97 -5.81 -12.55
N ALA A 214 -6.58 -6.94 -11.99
CA ALA A 214 -5.68 -7.90 -12.65
C ALA A 214 -6.33 -8.53 -13.89
N GLY A 215 -7.60 -8.90 -13.79
CA GLY A 215 -8.36 -9.48 -14.92
C GLY A 215 -8.48 -8.50 -16.09
N ARG A 216 -8.71 -7.20 -15.82
CA ARG A 216 -8.76 -6.18 -16.88
C ARG A 216 -7.42 -6.01 -17.56
N ILE A 217 -6.33 -5.95 -16.81
CA ILE A 217 -4.97 -5.84 -17.37
C ILE A 217 -4.66 -7.06 -18.23
N TRP A 218 -4.95 -8.27 -17.73
CA TRP A 218 -4.74 -9.51 -18.47
C TRP A 218 -5.57 -9.57 -19.75
N TRP A 219 -6.84 -9.15 -19.71
CA TRP A 219 -7.71 -9.13 -20.89
C TRP A 219 -7.23 -8.14 -21.95
N THR A 220 -6.86 -6.94 -21.55
CA THR A 220 -6.31 -5.91 -22.45
C THR A 220 -5.02 -6.40 -23.11
N HIS A 221 -4.16 -7.06 -22.34
CA HIS A 221 -2.94 -7.66 -22.85
C HIS A 221 -3.22 -8.74 -23.92
N ARG A 222 -4.18 -9.64 -23.68
CA ARG A 222 -4.57 -10.65 -24.64
C ARG A 222 -5.07 -10.06 -25.95
N GLN A 223 -5.84 -8.97 -25.86
CA GLN A 223 -6.37 -8.28 -27.04
C GLN A 223 -5.27 -7.59 -27.85
N VAL A 224 -4.27 -7.00 -27.22
CA VAL A 224 -3.13 -6.36 -27.89
C VAL A 224 -2.23 -7.41 -28.58
N ARG A 225 -2.03 -8.56 -27.97
CA ARG A 225 -1.25 -9.68 -28.55
C ARG A 225 -1.87 -10.18 -29.85
N ASP A 226 -3.18 -10.26 -29.94
CA ASP A 226 -3.88 -10.73 -31.14
C ASP A 226 -3.71 -9.76 -32.34
N HIS A 227 -3.24 -8.50 -32.07
CA HIS A 227 -2.94 -7.49 -33.10
C HIS A 227 -1.45 -7.37 -33.46
N GLY A 228 -0.59 -8.31 -33.03
CA GLY A 228 0.77 -8.47 -33.56
C GLY A 228 1.85 -7.54 -32.97
N VAL A 229 1.61 -6.83 -31.88
CA VAL A 229 2.59 -5.94 -31.22
C VAL A 229 3.37 -6.72 -30.16
N HIS A 230 4.53 -7.28 -30.53
CA HIS A 230 5.30 -8.18 -29.66
C HIS A 230 6.19 -7.52 -28.58
N SER A 231 6.43 -6.21 -28.60
CA SER A 231 7.45 -5.62 -27.72
C SER A 231 6.95 -5.27 -26.32
N SER A 232 5.65 -5.08 -26.11
CA SER A 232 5.06 -4.67 -24.82
C SER A 232 4.59 -5.83 -23.93
N ASP A 233 4.61 -7.06 -24.44
CA ASP A 233 4.00 -8.25 -23.83
C ASP A 233 4.53 -8.60 -22.44
N ARG A 234 5.84 -8.58 -22.27
CA ARG A 234 6.48 -9.02 -21.01
C ARG A 234 6.27 -8.03 -19.84
N LEU A 235 6.22 -6.73 -20.15
CA LEU A 235 6.03 -5.70 -19.11
C LEU A 235 4.62 -5.74 -18.55
N VAL A 236 3.60 -5.83 -19.41
CA VAL A 236 2.18 -5.85 -18.99
C VAL A 236 1.88 -7.13 -18.19
N GLN A 237 2.41 -8.28 -18.62
CA GLN A 237 2.26 -9.53 -17.89
C GLN A 237 2.92 -9.47 -16.51
N ARG A 238 4.14 -8.92 -16.38
CA ARG A 238 4.81 -8.71 -15.10
C ARG A 238 4.01 -7.80 -14.18
N VAL A 239 3.52 -6.67 -14.69
CA VAL A 239 2.73 -5.72 -13.89
C VAL A 239 1.44 -6.36 -13.39
N SER A 240 0.75 -7.15 -14.23
CA SER A 240 -0.47 -7.88 -13.83
C SER A 240 -0.20 -8.89 -12.71
N VAL A 241 0.85 -9.69 -12.83
CA VAL A 241 1.25 -10.68 -11.80
C VAL A 241 1.64 -9.97 -10.50
N ILE A 242 2.38 -8.87 -10.59
CA ILE A 242 2.79 -8.07 -9.42
C ILE A 242 1.57 -7.50 -8.68
N ILE A 243 0.58 -7.00 -9.39
CA ILE A 243 -0.64 -6.45 -8.78
C ILE A 243 -1.43 -7.58 -8.09
N LEU A 244 -1.55 -8.73 -8.73
CA LEU A 244 -2.26 -9.87 -8.18
C LEU A 244 -1.54 -10.42 -6.94
N GLU A 245 -0.23 -10.62 -7.01
CA GLU A 245 0.59 -11.10 -5.89
C GLU A 245 0.51 -10.15 -4.67
N SER A 246 0.62 -8.84 -4.91
CA SER A 246 0.55 -7.84 -3.82
C SER A 246 -0.87 -7.67 -3.27
N GLY A 247 -1.89 -7.77 -4.13
CA GLY A 247 -3.28 -7.59 -3.74
C GLY A 247 -3.87 -8.76 -2.96
N ILE A 248 -3.31 -9.97 -3.13
CA ILE A 248 -3.73 -11.18 -2.40
C ILE A 248 -3.19 -11.20 -0.95
N LEU A 249 -2.13 -10.44 -0.64
CA LEU A 249 -1.52 -10.45 0.70
C LEU A 249 -2.51 -10.09 1.81
N TYR A 250 -3.35 -9.07 1.60
CA TYR A 250 -4.31 -8.64 2.61
C TYR A 250 -5.41 -9.68 2.87
N PRO A 251 -6.12 -10.22 1.88
CA PRO A 251 -7.06 -11.31 2.10
C PRO A 251 -6.44 -12.54 2.78
N ILE A 252 -5.22 -12.92 2.41
CA ILE A 252 -4.51 -14.03 3.05
C ILE A 252 -4.27 -13.71 4.52
N ALA A 253 -3.79 -12.51 4.85
CA ALA A 253 -3.54 -12.11 6.24
C ALA A 253 -4.82 -12.18 7.09
N ILE A 254 -5.98 -11.74 6.56
CA ILE A 254 -7.28 -11.84 7.23
C ILE A 254 -7.67 -13.31 7.44
N ILE A 255 -7.55 -14.16 6.42
CA ILE A 255 -7.90 -15.57 6.52
C ILE A 255 -7.05 -16.26 7.59
N VAL A 256 -5.74 -16.00 7.60
CA VAL A 256 -4.82 -16.54 8.61
C VAL A 256 -5.21 -16.05 10.01
N ASN A 257 -5.52 -14.77 10.17
CA ASN A 257 -5.98 -14.20 11.44
C ASN A 257 -7.27 -14.90 11.92
N LEU A 258 -8.26 -15.04 11.04
CA LEU A 258 -9.52 -15.70 11.38
C LEU A 258 -9.31 -17.18 11.76
N ILE A 259 -8.42 -17.89 11.06
CA ILE A 259 -8.08 -19.28 11.41
C ILE A 259 -7.42 -19.32 12.80
N VAL A 260 -6.43 -18.47 13.05
CA VAL A 260 -5.73 -18.43 14.34
C VAL A 260 -6.68 -18.13 15.49
N VAL A 261 -7.53 -17.12 15.35
CA VAL A 261 -8.51 -16.74 16.38
C VAL A 261 -9.54 -17.84 16.64
N ASN A 262 -10.04 -18.52 15.60
CA ASN A 262 -11.07 -19.56 15.74
C ASN A 262 -10.51 -20.96 16.05
N SER A 263 -9.20 -21.21 15.85
CA SER A 263 -8.59 -22.53 16.14
C SER A 263 -8.06 -22.67 17.57
N THR A 264 -8.13 -21.60 18.36
CA THR A 264 -7.62 -21.57 19.73
C THR A 264 -8.72 -21.94 20.73
N ASP A 265 -9.02 -23.23 20.87
CA ASP A 265 -9.92 -23.75 21.90
C ASP A 265 -9.29 -23.55 23.30
N GLY A 266 -9.43 -22.35 23.89
CA GLY A 266 -8.98 -22.02 25.24
C GLY A 266 -7.48 -21.84 25.45
N VAL A 267 -6.64 -22.04 24.42
CA VAL A 267 -5.18 -21.79 24.51
C VAL A 267 -4.87 -20.46 23.78
N PRO A 268 -4.31 -19.43 24.45
CA PRO A 268 -3.96 -18.19 23.78
C PRO A 268 -2.99 -18.44 22.63
N PRO A 269 -3.17 -17.75 21.47
CA PRO A 269 -2.29 -17.88 20.32
C PRO A 269 -0.85 -17.48 20.68
N PRO A 270 0.17 -17.89 19.89
CA PRO A 270 1.57 -17.55 20.19
C PRO A 270 1.85 -16.05 20.10
N PHE A 271 1.11 -15.33 19.29
CA PHE A 271 1.12 -13.87 19.16
C PHE A 271 -0.19 -13.38 18.53
N ASP A 272 -0.49 -12.10 18.72
CA ASP A 272 -1.65 -11.45 18.12
C ASP A 272 -1.38 -11.12 16.64
N MET A 273 -2.25 -11.61 15.76
CA MET A 273 -2.18 -11.39 14.32
C MET A 273 -2.85 -10.08 13.88
N ALA A 274 -3.71 -9.49 14.70
CA ALA A 274 -4.49 -8.30 14.32
C ALA A 274 -3.59 -7.13 13.87
N PRO A 275 -2.49 -6.77 14.56
CA PRO A 275 -1.60 -5.70 14.11
C PRO A 275 -0.95 -5.97 12.76
N ILE A 276 -0.64 -7.23 12.47
CA ILE A 276 -0.06 -7.63 11.18
C ILE A 276 -1.08 -7.41 10.05
N VAL A 277 -2.34 -7.77 10.27
CA VAL A 277 -3.42 -7.56 9.29
C VAL A 277 -3.57 -6.08 8.96
N VAL A 278 -3.59 -5.21 9.97
CA VAL A 278 -3.69 -3.76 9.79
C VAL A 278 -2.50 -3.19 9.01
N LEU A 279 -1.28 -3.61 9.35
CA LEU A 279 -0.08 -3.17 8.63
C LEU A 279 -0.08 -3.66 7.17
N VAL A 280 -0.49 -4.90 6.93
CA VAL A 280 -0.59 -5.47 5.57
C VAL A 280 -1.62 -4.72 4.72
N ALA A 281 -2.72 -4.23 5.30
CA ALA A 281 -3.67 -3.38 4.59
C ALA A 281 -3.03 -2.10 4.04
N GLY A 282 -2.05 -1.51 4.74
CA GLY A 282 -1.27 -0.36 4.25
C GLY A 282 -0.13 -0.75 3.31
N ILE A 283 0.53 -1.88 3.58
CA ILE A 283 1.67 -2.39 2.78
C ILE A 283 1.22 -2.78 1.37
N ALA A 284 0.10 -3.51 1.23
CA ALA A 284 -0.34 -4.05 -0.05
C ALA A 284 -0.51 -2.98 -1.14
N PRO A 285 -1.29 -1.89 -0.95
CA PRO A 285 -1.42 -0.85 -1.96
C PRO A 285 -0.13 -0.06 -2.19
N THR A 286 0.69 0.16 -1.14
CA THR A 286 1.98 0.84 -1.26
C THR A 286 2.96 0.02 -2.11
N MET A 287 3.04 -1.29 -1.88
CA MET A 287 3.90 -2.21 -2.62
C MET A 287 3.55 -2.26 -4.11
N ILE A 288 2.25 -2.23 -4.45
CA ILE A 288 1.81 -2.18 -5.86
C ILE A 288 2.35 -0.91 -6.54
N ILE A 289 2.36 0.25 -5.85
CA ILE A 289 2.87 1.51 -6.43
C ILE A 289 4.39 1.44 -6.63
N VAL A 290 5.12 1.01 -5.62
CA VAL A 290 6.58 0.92 -5.66
C VAL A 290 7.01 -0.01 -6.80
N ARG A 291 6.43 -1.21 -6.87
CA ARG A 291 6.74 -2.19 -7.92
C ARG A 291 6.35 -1.69 -9.33
N ALA A 292 5.22 -1.02 -9.48
CA ALA A 292 4.81 -0.45 -10.77
C ALA A 292 5.78 0.64 -11.25
N LYS A 293 6.24 1.51 -10.34
CA LYS A 293 7.23 2.56 -10.66
C LYS A 293 8.61 1.97 -10.99
N LEU A 294 9.07 0.99 -10.23
CA LEU A 294 10.34 0.30 -10.48
C LEU A 294 10.32 -0.46 -11.81
N GLY A 295 9.23 -1.16 -12.12
CA GLY A 295 9.08 -1.88 -13.38
C GLY A 295 9.09 -0.96 -14.60
N SER A 296 8.49 0.21 -14.52
CA SER A 296 8.56 1.26 -15.55
C SER A 296 9.98 1.80 -15.76
N ASN A 297 10.77 1.92 -14.69
CA ASN A 297 12.16 2.40 -14.79
C ASN A 297 13.07 1.38 -15.49
N VAL A 298 12.92 0.09 -15.18
CA VAL A 298 13.72 -0.97 -15.84
C VAL A 298 13.37 -1.06 -17.33
N GLY A 299 12.10 -0.91 -17.71
CA GLY A 299 11.68 -0.87 -19.11
C GLY A 299 12.30 0.27 -19.89
N SER A 300 12.28 1.49 -19.35
CA SER A 300 12.86 2.67 -20.02
C SER A 300 14.39 2.59 -20.18
N LEU A 301 15.10 1.99 -19.22
CA LEU A 301 16.53 1.74 -19.34
C LEU A 301 16.84 0.69 -20.41
N GLN A 302 16.02 -0.35 -20.53
CA GLN A 302 16.21 -1.39 -21.54
C GLN A 302 15.95 -0.87 -22.95
N ASP A 303 14.97 0.04 -23.12
CA ASP A 303 14.71 0.72 -24.39
C ASP A 303 15.88 1.65 -24.78
N GLN A 304 16.44 2.44 -23.84
CA GLN A 304 17.62 3.27 -24.08
C GLN A 304 18.87 2.45 -24.46
N VAL A 305 19.09 1.30 -23.79
CA VAL A 305 20.22 0.40 -24.13
C VAL A 305 20.01 -0.25 -25.49
N SER A 306 18.78 -0.54 -25.88
CA SER A 306 18.45 -1.07 -27.21
C SER A 306 18.70 -0.04 -28.30
N ASP A 307 18.29 1.21 -28.09
CA ASP A 307 18.55 2.31 -29.04
C ASP A 307 20.04 2.59 -29.25
N ILE A 308 20.84 2.50 -28.19
CA ILE A 308 22.30 2.63 -28.28
C ILE A 308 22.89 1.48 -29.12
N ARG A 309 22.39 0.27 -29.01
CA ARG A 309 22.84 -0.87 -29.82
C ARG A 309 22.47 -0.74 -31.30
N PHE A 310 21.29 -0.22 -31.61
CA PHE A 310 20.89 0.00 -33.01
C PHE A 310 21.69 1.12 -33.67
N THR A 311 22.00 2.20 -32.96
CA THR A 311 22.82 3.31 -33.50
C THR A 311 24.25 2.86 -33.80
N SER A 312 24.84 1.97 -32.99
CA SER A 312 26.21 1.45 -33.24
C SER A 312 26.26 0.48 -34.44
N HIS A 313 25.18 -0.20 -34.79
CA HIS A 313 25.13 -1.09 -35.96
C HIS A 313 24.92 -0.35 -37.29
N GLN A 314 24.23 0.80 -37.30
CA GLN A 314 24.08 1.63 -38.49
C GLN A 314 25.37 2.38 -38.88
N ALA A 315 26.19 2.77 -37.91
CA ALA A 315 27.46 3.46 -38.17
C ALA A 315 28.50 2.61 -38.93
N HIS A 316 28.30 1.28 -39.03
CA HIS A 316 29.27 0.39 -39.73
C HIS A 316 28.88 0.07 -41.17
N ARG A 317 27.73 0.57 -41.71
CA ARG A 317 27.25 0.20 -43.05
C ARG A 317 27.22 1.35 -44.07
N GLU A 318 27.46 2.58 -43.68
CA GLU A 318 27.60 3.70 -44.62
C GLU A 318 28.95 4.37 -44.49
N GLY A 319 29.89 3.88 -45.24
CA GLY A 319 31.12 4.59 -45.55
C GLY A 319 30.81 5.82 -46.40
N ARG A 320 31.16 6.99 -45.84
CA ARG A 320 31.23 8.30 -46.48
C ARG A 320 30.11 9.26 -46.17
N SER A 321 30.11 9.79 -44.96
CA SER A 321 30.05 11.23 -44.69
C SER A 321 30.16 11.41 -43.18
N GLN A 322 31.26 12.00 -42.72
CA GLN A 322 31.52 12.24 -41.29
C GLN A 322 30.65 13.39 -40.82
N THR A 323 29.68 13.07 -39.98
CA THR A 323 29.14 14.05 -39.02
C THR A 323 29.16 13.35 -37.67
N HIS A 324 30.19 13.65 -36.87
CA HIS A 324 30.26 13.17 -35.49
C HIS A 324 29.25 13.94 -34.64
N VAL A 325 28.12 13.29 -34.28
CA VAL A 325 27.24 13.78 -33.24
C VAL A 325 27.57 13.08 -31.93
N TYR A 326 28.22 13.79 -31.03
CA TYR A 326 28.41 13.36 -29.66
C TYR A 326 27.20 13.81 -28.83
N SER A 327 26.36 12.89 -28.43
CA SER A 327 25.29 13.15 -27.45
C SER A 327 25.80 12.71 -26.07
N ILE A 328 26.20 13.67 -25.25
CA ILE A 328 26.47 13.47 -23.82
C ILE A 328 25.36 14.21 -23.09
N GLY A 329 24.40 13.46 -22.56
CA GLY A 329 23.39 13.93 -21.61
C GLY A 329 22.71 15.24 -22.01
N ASN A 330 21.52 15.19 -22.55
CA ASN A 330 20.55 16.29 -22.80
C ASN A 330 21.11 17.66 -23.34
N LEU A 331 22.31 17.72 -23.89
CA LEU A 331 22.83 18.90 -24.58
C LEU A 331 23.28 18.48 -25.99
N SER A 332 22.46 18.72 -26.99
CA SER A 332 22.89 18.67 -28.39
C SER A 332 23.61 19.97 -28.72
N VAL A 333 24.95 19.96 -28.73
CA VAL A 333 25.75 21.04 -29.31
C VAL A 333 26.09 20.66 -30.73
N ALA A 334 25.47 21.31 -31.69
CA ALA A 334 25.84 21.22 -33.09
C ALA A 334 27.01 22.22 -33.33
N THR A 335 28.24 21.75 -33.37
CA THR A 335 29.37 22.49 -33.90
C THR A 335 29.39 22.31 -35.41
N ARG A 336 29.14 23.39 -36.14
CA ARG A 336 29.31 23.49 -37.56
C ARG A 336 30.71 24.03 -37.81
N ASP A 337 31.61 23.18 -38.24
CA ASP A 337 32.93 23.61 -38.72
C ASP A 337 32.72 24.32 -40.03
N ILE A 338 33.00 25.66 -40.02
CA ILE A 338 33.11 26.53 -41.19
C ILE A 338 34.57 26.54 -41.59
N GLU A 339 34.95 25.65 -42.51
CA GLU A 339 36.16 25.80 -43.27
C GLU A 339 35.90 25.56 -44.75
N GLY A 340 36.09 26.61 -45.56
CA GLY A 340 36.49 26.54 -46.95
C GLY A 340 35.40 26.43 -47.99
N GLU A 341 34.90 27.58 -48.48
CA GLU A 341 34.87 27.77 -49.92
C GLU A 341 34.67 29.24 -50.23
N TYR A 342 35.78 29.90 -50.40
CA TYR A 342 35.89 31.13 -51.18
C TYR A 342 36.19 30.69 -52.60
N GLU A 343 35.22 30.69 -53.50
CA GLU A 343 35.40 30.95 -54.96
C GLU A 343 34.06 30.66 -55.65
N ASP A 344 33.52 31.63 -56.16
CA ASP A 344 32.86 31.90 -57.44
C ASP A 344 31.64 32.77 -57.31
N ARG A 345 31.86 34.06 -57.27
CA ARG A 345 30.87 35.09 -57.49
C ARG A 345 31.23 35.90 -58.70
N THR A 346 31.05 35.34 -59.88
CA THR A 346 30.92 36.17 -61.10
C THR A 346 30.15 35.34 -62.15
N GLY A 347 28.90 35.65 -62.34
CA GLY A 347 28.16 35.12 -63.50
C GLY A 347 26.75 34.67 -63.15
N MET A 348 25.81 35.63 -63.08
CA MET A 348 24.40 35.51 -63.49
C MET A 348 23.56 36.65 -62.91
N HIS A 349 23.95 37.83 -63.31
CA HIS A 349 23.03 38.97 -63.35
C HIS A 349 22.62 39.18 -64.79
N ARG A 350 21.69 38.35 -65.33
CA ARG A 350 20.90 38.64 -66.52
C ARG A 350 19.89 37.48 -66.71
N GLU A 351 18.74 37.71 -66.25
CA GLU A 351 17.48 37.09 -66.71
C GLU A 351 16.47 37.01 -65.56
N ALA A 352 16.01 38.15 -65.15
CA ALA A 352 14.77 38.26 -64.37
C ALA A 352 14.19 39.66 -64.49
N LYS A 353 13.94 40.03 -65.75
CA LYS A 353 13.16 41.23 -66.10
C LYS A 353 12.42 40.95 -67.37
N GLU A 354 11.41 40.05 -67.28
CA GLU A 354 10.33 39.96 -68.27
C GLU A 354 9.36 38.87 -67.82
N ALA A 355 8.48 39.22 -66.94
CA ALA A 355 7.24 38.50 -66.71
C ALA A 355 6.40 39.20 -65.64
N ILE A 356 6.14 40.52 -65.82
CA ILE A 356 5.01 41.16 -65.17
C ILE A 356 4.48 42.17 -66.26
N ALA A 357 3.65 41.68 -67.13
CA ALA A 357 2.68 42.38 -67.90
C ALA A 357 1.92 41.40 -68.78
N VAL A 358 0.82 40.88 -68.29
CA VAL A 358 -0.51 40.74 -68.86
C VAL A 358 -1.44 40.25 -67.73
#